data_11d8956bf4d9d9f1065b776478ea2000
#
_entry.id   11d8956bf4d9d9f1065b776478ea2000
#
_cell.length_a   1.000
_cell.length_b   1.000
_cell.length_c   1.000
_cell.angle_alpha   90.00
_cell.angle_beta   90.00
_cell.angle_gamma   90.00
#
_symmetry.space_group_name_H-M   'P 1'
#
loop_
_entity.id
_entity.type
_entity.pdbx_description
1 polymer ?
#
loop_
_entity_poly.entity_id
_entity_poly.type
_entity_poly.pdbx_seq_one_letter_code
_entity_poly.pdbx_strand_id
1 'polypeptide(L)'
;MRRYLFSQDHKIIGLQYYLLSLLAVFVSIIFSVIIRLRLTWPKDIWFLMSKLLPTAFNESGQMTPEFYLSLMTMHGTIMVFFVLTLAPQAAFGNYFLPLQIGAKEMAYPRIGQISFWLTFLSFCVLLSAFFVTGGAPLTGWTAYPPLSS
;
A
#
# COMPACT_ATOMS: atom_id res chain seq x y z
N MET A 1 0.19 -25.15 -3.91
CA MET A 1 -0.13 -23.83 -3.32
C MET A 1 0.28 -23.68 -1.86
N ARG A 2 -0.13 -24.57 -0.93
CA ARG A 2 0.28 -24.48 0.50
C ARG A 2 1.79 -24.33 0.73
N ARG A 3 2.61 -24.98 -0.10
CA ARG A 3 4.09 -24.98 0.00
C ARG A 3 4.72 -23.60 -0.26
N TYR A 4 4.05 -22.72 -1.01
CA TYR A 4 4.53 -21.37 -1.30
C TYR A 4 3.95 -20.32 -0.34
N LEU A 5 2.76 -20.53 0.21
CA LEU A 5 2.10 -19.57 1.10
C LEU A 5 2.63 -19.62 2.54
N PHE A 6 3.02 -20.80 3.02
CA PHE A 6 3.49 -21.03 4.39
C PHE A 6 4.89 -21.67 4.42
N SER A 7 5.75 -21.26 3.49
CA SER A 7 7.13 -21.74 3.43
C SER A 7 7.99 -21.03 4.48
N GLN A 8 8.95 -21.76 5.03
CA GLN A 8 9.99 -21.23 5.92
C GLN A 8 11.30 -20.93 5.17
N ASP A 9 11.33 -21.17 3.85
CA ASP A 9 12.46 -20.85 3.00
C ASP A 9 12.60 -19.33 2.82
N HIS A 10 13.77 -18.80 3.14
CA HIS A 10 14.08 -17.38 3.03
C HIS A 10 13.88 -16.82 1.61
N LYS A 11 14.12 -17.62 0.56
CA LYS A 11 13.90 -17.20 -0.83
C LYS A 11 12.42 -16.99 -1.13
N ILE A 12 11.58 -17.90 -0.62
CA ILE A 12 10.13 -17.80 -0.81
C ILE A 12 9.58 -16.63 -0.01
N ILE A 13 10.02 -16.42 1.22
CA ILE A 13 9.61 -15.27 2.05
C ILE A 13 10.04 -13.97 1.39
N GLY A 14 11.28 -13.87 0.90
CA GLY A 14 11.76 -12.70 0.17
C GLY A 14 10.94 -12.42 -1.10
N LEU A 15 10.58 -13.47 -1.85
CA LEU A 15 9.73 -13.36 -3.04
C LEU A 15 8.29 -12.89 -2.69
N GLN A 16 7.73 -13.38 -1.59
CA GLN A 16 6.41 -12.95 -1.10
C GLN A 16 6.41 -11.45 -0.77
N TYR A 17 7.42 -10.93 -0.06
CA TYR A 17 7.58 -9.50 0.19
C TYR A 17 7.76 -8.70 -1.10
N TYR A 18 8.52 -9.22 -2.06
CA TYR A 18 8.70 -8.57 -3.35
C TYR A 18 7.39 -8.47 -4.13
N LEU A 19 6.60 -9.55 -4.18
CA LEU A 19 5.29 -9.53 -4.83
C LEU A 19 4.31 -8.59 -4.13
N LEU A 20 4.34 -8.53 -2.79
CA LEU A 20 3.53 -7.56 -2.04
C LEU A 20 3.94 -6.12 -2.36
N SER A 21 5.24 -5.83 -2.44
CA SER A 21 5.71 -4.48 -2.82
C SER A 21 5.32 -4.11 -4.26
N LEU A 22 5.36 -5.06 -5.21
CA LEU A 22 4.88 -4.82 -6.57
C LEU A 22 3.37 -4.55 -6.62
N LEU A 23 2.58 -5.27 -5.82
CA LEU A 23 1.15 -5.00 -5.67
C LEU A 23 0.92 -3.58 -5.09
N ALA A 24 1.70 -3.20 -4.09
CA ALA A 24 1.65 -1.86 -3.50
C ALA A 24 2.02 -0.77 -4.52
N VAL A 25 3.04 -0.99 -5.36
CA VAL A 25 3.40 -0.10 -6.48
C VAL A 25 2.20 0.04 -7.42
N PHE A 26 1.58 -1.06 -7.83
CA PHE A 26 0.45 -1.01 -8.75
C PHE A 26 -0.73 -0.21 -8.19
N VAL A 27 -1.12 -0.45 -6.95
CA VAL A 27 -2.17 0.32 -6.27
C VAL A 27 -1.80 1.80 -6.17
N SER A 28 -0.56 2.09 -5.81
CA SER A 28 -0.05 3.46 -5.67
C SER A 28 -0.02 4.20 -7.02
N ILE A 29 0.32 3.52 -8.12
CA ILE A 29 0.24 4.10 -9.47
C ILE A 29 -1.19 4.49 -9.82
N ILE A 30 -2.18 3.65 -9.50
CA ILE A 30 -3.59 3.97 -9.72
C ILE A 30 -3.96 5.27 -8.98
N PHE A 31 -3.58 5.40 -7.70
CA PHE A 31 -3.85 6.64 -6.94
C PHE A 31 -3.14 7.85 -7.56
N SER A 32 -1.88 7.70 -7.97
CA SER A 32 -1.12 8.77 -8.64
C SER A 32 -1.79 9.22 -9.94
N VAL A 33 -2.28 8.28 -10.75
CA VAL A 33 -2.99 8.60 -12.00
C VAL A 33 -4.28 9.36 -11.70
N ILE A 34 -5.07 8.92 -10.71
CA ILE A 34 -6.32 9.60 -10.32
C ILE A 34 -6.03 11.02 -9.84
N ILE A 35 -5.00 11.23 -9.01
CA ILE A 35 -4.56 12.55 -8.54
C ILE A 35 -4.20 13.45 -9.72
N ARG A 36 -3.42 12.96 -10.68
CA ARG A 36 -2.99 13.72 -11.87
C ARG A 36 -4.14 14.06 -12.78
N LEU A 37 -5.05 13.12 -13.01
CA LEU A 37 -6.24 13.36 -13.81
C LEU A 37 -7.13 14.43 -13.17
N ARG A 38 -7.31 14.42 -11.85
CA ARG A 38 -8.05 15.47 -11.13
C ARG A 38 -7.41 16.85 -11.28
N LEU A 39 -6.09 16.93 -11.27
CA LEU A 39 -5.37 18.20 -11.47
C LEU A 39 -5.48 18.72 -12.90
N THR A 40 -5.49 17.81 -13.88
CA THR A 40 -5.58 18.18 -15.31
C THR A 40 -7.00 18.60 -15.71
N TRP A 41 -8.01 17.89 -15.22
CA TRP A 41 -9.44 18.12 -15.54
C TRP A 41 -10.28 18.30 -14.28
N PRO A 42 -10.14 19.42 -13.57
CA PRO A 42 -10.78 19.62 -12.27
C PRO A 42 -12.30 19.72 -12.31
N LYS A 43 -12.87 20.08 -13.47
CA LYS A 43 -14.31 20.29 -13.66
C LYS A 43 -15.02 19.13 -14.35
N ASP A 44 -14.28 18.16 -14.85
CA ASP A 44 -14.87 17.05 -15.58
C ASP A 44 -15.57 16.07 -14.62
N ILE A 45 -16.65 15.52 -15.10
CA ILE A 45 -17.48 14.58 -14.35
C ILE A 45 -16.88 13.17 -14.48
N TRP A 46 -16.55 12.58 -13.38
CA TRP A 46 -15.98 11.24 -13.28
C TRP A 46 -17.09 10.20 -13.15
N PHE A 47 -17.94 10.10 -14.17
CA PHE A 47 -19.17 9.32 -14.14
C PHE A 47 -19.00 7.86 -13.70
N LEU A 48 -17.95 7.18 -14.15
CA LEU A 48 -17.73 5.79 -13.77
C LEU A 48 -17.26 5.66 -12.31
N MET A 49 -16.38 6.53 -11.86
CA MET A 49 -15.86 6.51 -10.49
C MET A 49 -16.90 6.98 -9.48
N SER A 50 -17.76 7.93 -9.83
CA SER A 50 -18.85 8.38 -8.94
C SER A 50 -19.86 7.28 -8.66
N LYS A 51 -20.05 6.33 -9.58
CA LYS A 51 -20.90 5.14 -9.35
C LYS A 51 -20.24 4.12 -8.42
N LEU A 52 -18.90 3.98 -8.49
CA LEU A 52 -18.17 3.01 -7.66
C LEU A 52 -17.93 3.53 -6.23
N LEU A 53 -17.74 4.84 -6.10
CA LEU A 53 -17.43 5.50 -4.83
C LEU A 53 -18.31 6.75 -4.65
N PRO A 54 -19.60 6.60 -4.39
CA PRO A 54 -20.54 7.73 -4.33
C PRO A 54 -20.18 8.77 -3.25
N THR A 55 -19.55 8.34 -2.16
CA THR A 55 -19.10 9.22 -1.07
C THR A 55 -17.89 10.11 -1.41
N ALA A 56 -17.17 9.75 -2.48
CA ALA A 56 -15.97 10.46 -2.94
C ALA A 56 -16.29 11.64 -3.89
N PHE A 57 -17.55 11.75 -4.33
CA PHE A 57 -17.97 12.72 -5.33
C PHE A 57 -19.19 13.52 -4.85
N ASN A 58 -19.25 14.80 -5.24
CA ASN A 58 -20.38 15.66 -4.99
C ASN A 58 -21.57 15.30 -5.91
N GLU A 59 -22.75 15.86 -5.65
CA GLU A 59 -23.94 15.70 -6.51
C GLU A 59 -23.70 16.12 -7.96
N SER A 60 -22.77 17.05 -8.18
CA SER A 60 -22.32 17.47 -9.51
C SER A 60 -21.37 16.48 -10.19
N GLY A 61 -21.02 15.34 -9.57
CA GLY A 61 -20.09 14.35 -10.07
C GLY A 61 -18.61 14.76 -10.00
N GLN A 62 -18.30 15.83 -9.27
CA GLN A 62 -16.91 16.26 -9.05
C GLN A 62 -16.33 15.62 -7.79
N MET A 63 -15.03 15.30 -7.85
CA MET A 63 -14.29 14.74 -6.71
C MET A 63 -14.23 15.74 -5.56
N THR A 64 -14.56 15.28 -4.34
CA THR A 64 -14.48 16.10 -3.12
C THR A 64 -13.02 16.40 -2.76
N PRO A 65 -12.74 17.57 -2.15
CA PRO A 65 -11.38 17.87 -1.67
C PRO A 65 -10.86 16.86 -0.64
N GLU A 66 -11.73 16.35 0.21
CA GLU A 66 -11.42 15.35 1.25
C GLU A 66 -10.95 14.04 0.60
N PHE A 67 -11.64 13.56 -0.41
CA PHE A 67 -11.23 12.35 -1.12
C PHE A 67 -9.90 12.55 -1.86
N TYR A 68 -9.66 13.73 -2.44
CA TYR A 68 -8.37 14.07 -3.05
C TYR A 68 -7.23 14.02 -2.03
N LEU A 69 -7.42 14.61 -0.84
CA LEU A 69 -6.42 14.58 0.24
C LEU A 69 -6.20 13.16 0.78
N SER A 70 -7.26 12.35 0.87
CA SER A 70 -7.15 10.92 1.22
C SER A 70 -6.28 10.17 0.23
N LEU A 71 -6.49 10.37 -1.09
CA LEU A 71 -5.68 9.74 -2.12
C LEU A 71 -4.20 10.13 -2.01
N MET A 72 -3.90 11.41 -1.77
CA MET A 72 -2.53 11.88 -1.57
C MET A 72 -1.88 11.24 -0.34
N THR A 73 -2.61 11.20 0.78
CA THR A 73 -2.14 10.58 2.02
C THR A 73 -1.85 9.09 1.82
N MET A 74 -2.79 8.36 1.22
CA MET A 74 -2.68 6.93 1.00
C MET A 74 -1.59 6.59 -0.02
N HIS A 75 -1.46 7.39 -1.10
CA HIS A 75 -0.37 7.25 -2.07
C HIS A 75 0.98 7.38 -1.38
N GLY A 76 1.19 8.46 -0.60
CA GLY A 76 2.44 8.69 0.12
C GLY A 76 2.75 7.59 1.13
N THR A 77 1.76 7.18 1.93
CA THR A 77 1.90 6.11 2.92
C THR A 77 2.30 4.78 2.28
N ILE A 78 1.61 4.38 1.20
CA ILE A 78 1.91 3.13 0.48
C ILE A 78 3.32 3.18 -0.12
N MET A 79 3.69 4.29 -0.78
CA MET A 79 5.01 4.42 -1.40
C MET A 79 6.14 4.36 -0.37
N VAL A 80 5.99 5.02 0.77
CA VAL A 80 7.04 5.03 1.80
C VAL A 80 7.13 3.69 2.52
N PHE A 81 6.03 3.17 3.04
CA PHE A 81 6.06 2.01 3.94
C PHE A 81 6.02 0.67 3.20
N PHE A 82 5.25 0.55 2.11
CA PHE A 82 5.08 -0.74 1.41
C PHE A 82 5.94 -0.88 0.15
N VAL A 83 6.47 0.20 -0.39
CA VAL A 83 7.37 0.13 -1.54
C VAL A 83 8.80 0.39 -1.12
N LEU A 84 9.14 1.60 -0.64
CA LEU A 84 10.51 1.98 -0.33
C LEU A 84 11.12 1.20 0.84
N THR A 85 10.29 0.75 1.79
CA THR A 85 10.76 -0.03 2.93
C THR A 85 10.75 -1.53 2.64
N LEU A 86 9.64 -2.08 2.11
CA LEU A 86 9.52 -3.52 1.91
C LEU A 86 10.43 -4.07 0.82
N ALA A 87 10.57 -3.41 -0.33
CA ALA A 87 11.34 -3.94 -1.43
C ALA A 87 12.84 -4.08 -1.07
N PRO A 88 13.56 -3.03 -0.60
CA PRO A 88 14.97 -3.18 -0.30
C PRO A 88 15.24 -3.92 1.01
N GLN A 89 14.49 -3.67 2.06
CA GLN A 89 14.82 -4.22 3.38
C GLN A 89 14.22 -5.62 3.57
N ALA A 90 12.94 -5.80 3.33
CA ALA A 90 12.28 -7.06 3.59
C ALA A 90 12.40 -8.05 2.43
N ALA A 91 12.22 -7.62 1.18
CA ALA A 91 12.32 -8.53 0.04
C ALA A 91 13.77 -8.91 -0.25
N PHE A 92 14.62 -7.92 -0.56
CA PHE A 92 16.02 -8.19 -0.89
C PHE A 92 16.81 -8.67 0.31
N GLY A 93 16.57 -8.11 1.52
CA GLY A 93 17.23 -8.55 2.74
C GLY A 93 16.98 -10.04 3.01
N ASN A 94 15.74 -10.49 3.01
CA ASN A 94 15.42 -11.90 3.24
C ASN A 94 15.93 -12.82 2.12
N TYR A 95 15.96 -12.34 0.87
CA TYR A 95 16.42 -13.14 -0.26
C TYR A 95 17.95 -13.23 -0.33
N PHE A 96 18.64 -12.08 -0.32
CA PHE A 96 20.07 -12.01 -0.64
C PHE A 96 20.99 -12.13 0.58
N LEU A 97 20.59 -11.65 1.76
CA LEU A 97 21.47 -11.66 2.92
C LEU A 97 21.94 -13.07 3.32
N PRO A 98 21.06 -14.10 3.42
CA PRO A 98 21.53 -15.45 3.71
C PRO A 98 22.45 -16.01 2.63
N LEU A 99 22.21 -15.66 1.36
CA LEU A 99 23.07 -16.10 0.25
C LEU A 99 24.46 -15.45 0.30
N GLN A 100 24.54 -14.17 0.65
CA GLN A 100 25.82 -13.43 0.72
C GLN A 100 26.73 -13.93 1.85
N ILE A 101 26.14 -14.34 2.98
CA ILE A 101 26.91 -14.88 4.12
C ILE A 101 27.10 -16.41 4.02
N GLY A 102 26.61 -17.06 2.96
CA GLY A 102 26.71 -18.51 2.77
C GLY A 102 25.84 -19.34 3.73
N ALA A 103 24.84 -18.73 4.37
CA ALA A 103 23.90 -19.44 5.25
C ALA A 103 22.90 -20.26 4.40
N LYS A 104 22.60 -21.49 4.87
CA LYS A 104 21.59 -22.33 4.21
C LYS A 104 20.16 -21.85 4.45
N GLU A 105 19.90 -21.27 5.62
CA GLU A 105 18.59 -20.81 6.08
C GLU A 105 18.73 -19.55 6.94
N MET A 106 17.62 -18.82 7.14
CA MET A 106 17.58 -17.69 8.09
C MET A 106 17.53 -18.23 9.54
N ALA A 107 17.98 -17.39 10.49
CA ALA A 107 18.04 -17.76 11.91
C ALA A 107 16.65 -18.08 12.50
N TYR A 108 15.61 -17.36 12.08
CA TYR A 108 14.24 -17.48 12.60
C TYR A 108 13.20 -17.53 11.48
N PRO A 109 13.10 -18.62 10.69
CA PRO A 109 12.26 -18.67 9.51
C PRO A 109 10.76 -18.56 9.82
N ARG A 110 10.31 -19.07 10.98
CA ARG A 110 8.89 -18.94 11.41
C ARG A 110 8.51 -17.50 11.71
N ILE A 111 9.41 -16.73 12.34
CA ILE A 111 9.18 -15.31 12.64
C ILE A 111 9.12 -14.52 11.33
N GLY A 112 10.00 -14.80 10.37
CA GLY A 112 9.97 -14.19 9.04
C GLY A 112 8.64 -14.43 8.32
N GLN A 113 8.11 -15.64 8.39
CA GLN A 113 6.80 -15.97 7.77
C GLN A 113 5.63 -15.28 8.48
N ILE A 114 5.62 -15.21 9.81
CA ILE A 114 4.59 -14.49 10.57
C ILE A 114 4.66 -12.98 10.25
N SER A 115 5.86 -12.42 10.20
CA SER A 115 6.09 -11.02 9.83
C SER A 115 5.51 -10.68 8.46
N PHE A 116 5.71 -11.54 7.46
CA PHE A 116 5.11 -11.35 6.14
C PHE A 116 3.57 -11.29 6.22
N TRP A 117 2.93 -12.23 6.91
CA TRP A 117 1.48 -12.26 7.00
C TRP A 117 0.89 -11.07 7.77
N LEU A 118 1.58 -10.61 8.81
CA LEU A 118 1.20 -9.38 9.53
C LEU A 118 1.32 -8.15 8.62
N THR A 119 2.37 -8.07 7.81
CA THR A 119 2.56 -6.98 6.84
C THR A 119 1.48 -7.01 5.75
N PHE A 120 1.14 -8.20 5.25
CA PHE A 120 0.06 -8.35 4.26
C PHE A 120 -1.30 -7.93 4.84
N LEU A 121 -1.60 -8.37 6.06
CA LEU A 121 -2.82 -7.97 6.79
C LEU A 121 -2.86 -6.45 6.98
N SER A 122 -1.75 -5.84 7.40
CA SER A 122 -1.60 -4.40 7.57
C SER A 122 -1.90 -3.64 6.27
N PHE A 123 -1.42 -4.14 5.12
CA PHE A 123 -1.73 -3.57 3.82
C PHE A 123 -3.23 -3.63 3.49
N CYS A 124 -3.87 -4.77 3.76
CA CYS A 124 -5.32 -4.92 3.56
C CYS A 124 -6.13 -3.97 4.47
N VAL A 125 -5.74 -3.85 5.74
CA VAL A 125 -6.37 -2.91 6.69
C VAL A 125 -6.20 -1.47 6.21
N LEU A 126 -5.02 -1.10 5.75
CA LEU A 126 -4.77 0.25 5.21
C LEU A 126 -5.71 0.55 4.02
N LEU A 127 -5.84 -0.36 3.07
CA LEU A 127 -6.74 -0.17 1.92
C LEU A 127 -8.21 -0.13 2.33
N SER A 128 -8.60 -0.84 3.39
CA SER A 128 -9.98 -0.84 3.89
C SER A 128 -10.42 0.50 4.47
N ALA A 129 -9.49 1.42 4.78
CA ALA A 129 -9.79 2.75 5.29
C ALA A 129 -10.69 3.58 4.35
N PHE A 130 -10.67 3.33 3.04
CA PHE A 130 -11.58 3.98 2.09
C PHE A 130 -13.04 3.58 2.24
N PHE A 131 -13.33 2.46 2.89
CA PHE A 131 -14.66 1.89 3.03
C PHE A 131 -15.27 2.10 4.44
N VAL A 132 -14.51 2.74 5.34
CA VAL A 132 -14.96 3.02 6.70
C VAL A 132 -15.65 4.39 6.76
N THR A 133 -16.63 4.54 7.63
CA THR A 133 -17.27 5.83 7.92
C THR A 133 -16.23 6.81 8.45
N GLY A 134 -16.09 7.96 7.78
CA GLY A 134 -15.02 8.94 8.05
C GLY A 134 -13.91 8.95 6.99
N GLY A 135 -13.83 7.89 6.16
CA GLY A 135 -12.88 7.81 5.05
C GLY A 135 -11.43 7.55 5.44
N ALA A 136 -10.55 7.60 4.46
CA ALA A 136 -9.12 7.49 4.68
C ALA A 136 -8.54 8.81 5.23
N PRO A 137 -7.39 8.78 5.95
CA PRO A 137 -6.81 9.96 6.59
C PRO A 137 -6.49 11.08 5.59
N LEU A 138 -6.64 12.35 6.05
CA LEU A 138 -6.44 13.55 5.25
C LEU A 138 -5.12 14.28 5.56
N THR A 139 -4.32 13.74 6.47
CA THR A 139 -3.22 14.43 7.16
C THR A 139 -1.89 14.42 6.41
N GLY A 140 -1.81 13.74 5.25
CA GLY A 140 -0.54 13.38 4.64
C GLY A 140 0.13 12.20 5.38
N TRP A 141 1.13 11.58 4.75
CA TRP A 141 1.81 10.41 5.31
C TRP A 141 2.65 10.72 6.57
N THR A 142 3.01 11.98 6.79
CA THR A 142 3.78 12.46 7.95
C THR A 142 2.91 12.79 9.17
N ALA A 143 1.59 12.95 8.95
CA ALA A 143 0.61 13.24 10.01
C ALA A 143 1.02 14.40 10.95
N TYR A 144 1.50 15.53 10.41
CA TYR A 144 1.90 16.68 11.20
C TYR A 144 0.70 17.41 11.82
N PRO A 145 0.79 17.85 13.11
CA PRO A 145 -0.15 18.79 13.69
C PRO A 145 -0.14 20.13 12.89
N PRO A 146 -1.28 20.86 12.78
CA PRO A 146 -2.60 20.56 13.34
C PRO A 146 -3.46 19.61 12.49
N LEU A 147 -2.98 19.11 11.37
CA LEU A 147 -3.77 18.28 10.46
C LEU A 147 -4.12 16.90 11.03
N SER A 148 -3.37 16.44 12.03
CA SER A 148 -3.57 15.14 12.70
C SER A 148 -4.30 15.22 14.04
N SER A 149 -4.72 16.42 14.46
CA SER A 149 -5.42 16.69 15.74
C SER A 149 -6.90 16.95 15.53
#